data_6af0bd1bf26d68931318644e91ec44a7
#
_entry.id   6af0bd1bf26d68931318644e91ec44a7
#
_cell.length_a   1.000
_cell.length_b   1.000
_cell.length_c   1.000
_cell.angle_alpha   90.00
_cell.angle_beta   90.00
_cell.angle_gamma   90.00
#
_symmetry.space_group_name_H-M   'P 1'
#
loop_
_entity.id
_entity.type
_entity.pdbx_description
1 polymer ?
#
loop_
_entity_poly.entity_id
_entity_poly.type
_entity_poly.pdbx_seq_one_letter_code
_entity_poly.pdbx_strand_id
1 'polypeptide(L)'
;GYKALVLRLRDAIYVDEAGLRMIGSLAAACRRRGIAFLVADIHTQPYMLAAESGLEDAIGSENFFGNFGEALARAGTYVSSRSLSRREYEQPQ
;
A
#
# COMPACT_ATOMS: atom_id res chain seq x y z
N GLY A 1 1.75 11.81 -12.89
CA GLY A 1 0.80 12.17 -11.88
C GLY A 1 0.93 11.32 -10.65
N TYR A 2 0.25 11.75 -9.63
CA TYR A 2 0.30 11.05 -8.36
C TYR A 2 -0.79 10.00 -8.30
N LYS A 3 -0.38 8.81 -7.92
CA LYS A 3 -1.30 7.71 -7.70
C LYS A 3 -0.88 6.98 -6.45
N ALA A 4 -1.82 6.29 -5.86
CA ALA A 4 -1.55 5.50 -4.69
C ALA A 4 -2.25 4.16 -4.84
N LEU A 5 -1.57 3.10 -4.40
CA LEU A 5 -2.13 1.77 -4.33
C LEU A 5 -2.18 1.37 -2.87
N VAL A 6 -3.35 1.00 -2.39
CA VAL A 6 -3.51 0.54 -1.02
C VAL A 6 -3.71 -0.97 -1.06
N LEU A 7 -2.79 -1.70 -0.47
CA LEU A 7 -2.92 -3.15 -0.34
C LEU A 7 -3.51 -3.43 1.03
N ARG A 8 -4.70 -4.01 1.04
CA ARG A 8 -5.38 -4.31 2.28
C ARG A 8 -5.21 -5.78 2.60
N LEU A 9 -4.60 -6.06 3.74
CA LEU A 9 -4.28 -7.43 4.12
C LEU A 9 -5.15 -7.94 5.27
N ARG A 10 -6.36 -7.43 5.37
CA ARG A 10 -7.25 -7.78 6.47
C ARG A 10 -7.51 -9.28 6.55
N ASP A 11 -7.60 -9.94 5.42
CA ASP A 11 -7.93 -11.36 5.40
C ASP A 11 -6.71 -12.26 5.31
N ALA A 12 -5.52 -11.68 5.26
CA ALA A 12 -4.28 -12.46 5.16
C ALA A 12 -3.64 -12.58 6.53
N ILE A 13 -4.11 -13.54 7.30
CA ILE A 13 -3.60 -13.75 8.66
C ILE A 13 -2.20 -14.31 8.64
N TYR A 14 -1.88 -15.10 7.62
CA TYR A 14 -0.57 -15.73 7.47
C TYR A 14 -0.07 -15.52 6.05
N VAL A 15 1.21 -15.18 5.91
CA VAL A 15 1.84 -14.99 4.61
C VAL A 15 3.13 -15.81 4.61
N ASP A 16 3.34 -16.58 3.56
CA ASP A 16 4.58 -17.33 3.40
C ASP A 16 5.58 -16.54 2.56
N GLU A 17 6.74 -17.15 2.32
CA GLU A 17 7.79 -16.44 1.58
C GLU A 17 7.36 -16.07 0.17
N ALA A 18 6.60 -16.92 -0.47
CA ALA A 18 6.14 -16.62 -1.82
C ALA A 18 5.21 -15.42 -1.82
N GLY A 19 4.30 -15.35 -0.83
CA GLY A 19 3.41 -14.21 -0.70
C GLY A 19 4.19 -12.93 -0.39
N LEU A 20 5.22 -13.06 0.45
CA LEU A 20 6.05 -11.91 0.78
C LEU A 20 6.77 -11.40 -0.46
N ARG A 21 7.29 -12.30 -1.28
CA ARG A 21 7.96 -11.90 -2.52
C ARG A 21 6.99 -11.19 -3.47
N MET A 22 5.75 -11.65 -3.51
CA MET A 22 4.74 -10.98 -4.34
C MET A 22 4.52 -9.55 -3.88
N ILE A 23 4.40 -9.35 -2.59
CA ILE A 23 4.21 -8.02 -2.05
C ILE A 23 5.42 -7.15 -2.37
N GLY A 24 6.62 -7.71 -2.22
CA GLY A 24 7.84 -6.98 -2.56
C GLY A 24 7.92 -6.60 -4.02
N SER A 25 7.50 -7.50 -4.90
CA SER A 25 7.49 -7.21 -6.34
C SER A 25 6.50 -6.11 -6.67
N LEU A 26 5.34 -6.14 -6.02
CA LEU A 26 4.34 -5.12 -6.23
C LEU A 26 4.84 -3.77 -5.76
N ALA A 27 5.47 -3.74 -4.58
CA ALA A 27 6.02 -2.50 -4.04
C ALA A 27 7.10 -1.93 -4.96
N ALA A 28 7.95 -2.80 -5.50
CA ALA A 28 9.00 -2.36 -6.42
C ALA A 28 8.41 -1.81 -7.71
N ALA A 29 7.37 -2.46 -8.22
CA ALA A 29 6.71 -1.99 -9.43
C ALA A 29 6.08 -0.61 -9.21
N CYS A 30 5.47 -0.42 -8.05
CA CYS A 30 4.89 0.88 -7.71
C CYS A 30 5.97 1.95 -7.67
N ARG A 31 7.11 1.62 -7.04
CA ARG A 31 8.20 2.59 -6.94
C ARG A 31 8.69 3.00 -8.33
N ARG A 32 8.84 2.04 -9.22
CA ARG A 32 9.32 2.35 -10.58
C ARG A 32 8.36 3.26 -11.32
N ARG A 33 7.08 3.21 -10.99
CA ARG A 33 6.07 3.98 -11.70
C ARG A 33 5.64 5.23 -10.97
N GLY A 34 6.28 5.53 -9.86
CA GLY A 34 5.93 6.71 -9.08
C GLY A 34 4.59 6.58 -8.38
N ILE A 35 4.18 5.36 -8.07
CA ILE A 35 2.92 5.10 -7.37
C ILE A 35 3.24 4.89 -5.90
N ALA A 36 2.55 5.61 -5.01
CA ALA A 36 2.71 5.42 -3.58
C ALA A 36 2.10 4.08 -3.19
N PHE A 37 2.85 3.26 -2.47
CA PHE A 37 2.41 1.94 -2.06
C PHE A 37 2.14 1.95 -0.56
N LEU A 38 0.90 1.70 -0.19
CA LEU A 38 0.46 1.76 1.20
C LEU A 38 -0.11 0.40 1.58
N VAL A 39 0.12 0.01 2.84
CA VAL A 39 -0.35 -1.28 3.33
C VAL A 39 -1.29 -1.02 4.50
N ALA A 40 -2.45 -1.66 4.50
CA ALA A 40 -3.44 -1.47 5.54
C ALA A 40 -3.85 -2.80 6.14
N ASP A 41 -4.18 -2.76 7.43
CA ASP A 41 -4.78 -3.90 8.15
C ASP A 41 -3.87 -5.12 8.18
N ILE A 42 -2.56 -4.93 8.21
CA ILE A 42 -1.65 -6.06 8.21
C ILE A 42 -1.67 -6.74 9.59
N HIS A 43 -1.76 -8.06 9.59
CA HIS A 43 -1.75 -8.82 10.83
C HIS A 43 -0.32 -9.02 11.33
N THR A 44 -0.21 -9.51 12.56
CA THR A 44 1.07 -9.60 13.24
C THR A 44 2.08 -10.46 12.51
N GLN A 45 1.67 -11.66 12.07
CA GLN A 45 2.62 -12.56 11.42
C GLN A 45 3.16 -11.99 10.12
N PRO A 46 2.31 -11.51 9.20
CA PRO A 46 2.83 -10.88 7.99
C PRO A 46 3.68 -9.66 8.29
N TYR A 47 3.31 -8.88 9.29
CA TYR A 47 4.09 -7.69 9.62
C TYR A 47 5.48 -8.07 10.14
N MET A 48 5.56 -9.06 11.02
CA MET A 48 6.85 -9.49 11.53
C MET A 48 7.73 -10.05 10.43
N LEU A 49 7.14 -10.79 9.50
CA LEU A 49 7.88 -11.31 8.38
C LEU A 49 8.41 -10.18 7.50
N ALA A 50 7.59 -9.17 7.27
CA ALA A 50 8.01 -8.01 6.50
C ALA A 50 9.15 -7.26 7.18
N ALA A 51 9.08 -7.13 8.50
CA ALA A 51 10.11 -6.45 9.26
C ALA A 51 11.44 -7.21 9.20
N GLU A 52 11.36 -8.54 9.37
CA GLU A 52 12.56 -9.35 9.39
C GLU A 52 13.25 -9.44 8.04
N SER A 53 12.48 -9.39 6.99
CA SER A 53 13.02 -9.54 5.64
C SER A 53 13.53 -8.23 5.03
N GLY A 54 13.27 -7.11 5.70
CA GLY A 54 13.65 -5.81 5.16
C GLY A 54 12.58 -5.19 4.30
N LEU A 55 11.45 -5.87 4.09
CA LEU A 55 10.39 -5.33 3.26
C LEU A 55 9.75 -4.11 3.89
N GLU A 56 9.64 -4.09 5.21
CA GLU A 56 9.09 -2.93 5.90
C GLU A 56 9.93 -1.69 5.61
N ASP A 57 11.25 -1.84 5.65
CA ASP A 57 12.13 -0.72 5.36
C ASP A 57 12.04 -0.29 3.91
N ALA A 58 11.90 -1.25 3.00
CA ALA A 58 11.81 -0.94 1.58
C ALA A 58 10.54 -0.18 1.24
N ILE A 59 9.44 -0.54 1.89
CA ILE A 59 8.17 0.15 1.67
C ILE A 59 8.13 1.46 2.44
N GLY A 60 8.72 1.48 3.63
CA GLY A 60 8.65 2.61 4.52
C GLY A 60 7.66 2.34 5.63
N SER A 61 8.14 2.40 6.89
CA SER A 61 7.27 2.09 8.02
C SER A 61 6.10 3.05 8.11
N GLU A 62 6.28 4.28 7.62
CA GLU A 62 5.22 5.28 7.63
C GLU A 62 4.08 4.95 6.67
N ASN A 63 4.28 3.95 5.81
CA ASN A 63 3.29 3.55 4.83
C ASN A 63 2.47 2.33 5.26
N PHE A 64 2.66 1.90 6.50
CA PHE A 64 1.86 0.83 7.09
C PHE A 64 0.84 1.45 8.03
N PHE A 65 -0.42 1.10 7.84
CA PHE A 65 -1.52 1.71 8.57
C PHE A 65 -2.31 0.64 9.32
N GLY A 66 -2.75 0.99 10.52
CA GLY A 66 -3.49 0.06 11.35
C GLY A 66 -4.88 -0.24 10.84
N ASN A 67 -5.44 0.67 10.04
CA ASN A 67 -6.74 0.42 9.47
C ASN A 67 -6.82 1.05 8.08
N PHE A 68 -7.80 0.57 7.33
CA PHE A 68 -7.97 0.96 5.94
C PHE A 68 -8.35 2.43 5.80
N GLY A 69 -9.12 2.94 6.76
CA GLY A 69 -9.53 4.34 6.72
C GLY A 69 -8.35 5.29 6.77
N GLU A 70 -7.37 4.98 7.63
CA GLU A 70 -6.17 5.80 7.71
C GLU A 70 -5.36 5.73 6.43
N ALA A 71 -5.28 4.54 5.83
CA ALA A 71 -4.56 4.39 4.58
C ALA A 71 -5.24 5.18 3.47
N LEU A 72 -6.57 5.15 3.43
CA LEU A 72 -7.31 5.91 2.43
C LEU A 72 -7.09 7.40 2.61
N ALA A 73 -7.05 7.87 3.85
CA ALA A 73 -6.79 9.29 4.09
C ALA A 73 -5.42 9.69 3.56
N ARG A 74 -4.41 8.86 3.79
CA ARG A 74 -3.09 9.15 3.26
C ARG A 74 -3.08 9.08 1.74
N ALA A 75 -3.75 8.09 1.17
CA ALA A 75 -3.83 7.97 -0.28
C ALA A 75 -4.47 9.21 -0.88
N GLY A 76 -5.46 9.77 -0.21
CA GLY A 76 -6.12 10.98 -0.68
C GLY A 76 -5.19 12.15 -0.80
N THR A 77 -4.14 12.22 0.02
CA THR A 77 -3.20 13.33 -0.09
C THR A 77 -2.44 13.30 -1.41
N TYR A 78 -2.23 12.12 -1.97
CA TYR A 78 -1.57 12.02 -3.26
C TYR A 78 -2.52 12.36 -4.40
N VAL A 79 -3.77 11.98 -4.27
CA VAL A 79 -4.76 12.19 -5.32
C VAL A 79 -5.30 13.60 -5.31
N SER A 80 -5.46 14.18 -4.14
CA SER A 80 -6.10 15.49 -4.02
C SER A 80 -5.27 16.60 -4.66
N SER A 81 -3.98 16.38 -4.84
CA SER A 81 -3.16 17.36 -5.53
C SER A 81 -3.54 17.45 -7.01
N ARG A 82 -4.39 16.55 -7.46
CA ARG A 82 -4.84 16.49 -8.83
C ARG A 82 -6.34 16.40 -8.85
N SER A 83 -6.97 17.51 -8.54
CA SER A 83 -8.40 17.54 -8.37
C SER A 83 -9.14 17.06 -9.62
N LEU A 84 -8.58 17.27 -10.79
CA LEU A 84 -9.21 16.80 -12.01
C LEU A 84 -9.20 15.27 -12.07
N SER A 85 -8.12 14.68 -11.61
CA SER A 85 -8.06 13.23 -11.57
C SER A 85 -9.15 12.68 -10.68
N ARG A 86 -9.39 13.37 -9.57
CA ARG A 86 -10.44 12.93 -8.68
C ARG A 86 -11.79 12.96 -9.36
N ARG A 87 -12.05 14.02 -10.11
CA ARG A 87 -13.29 14.11 -10.85
C ARG A 87 -13.43 12.98 -11.85
N GLU A 88 -12.38 12.69 -12.56
CA GLU A 88 -12.42 11.60 -13.53
C GLU A 88 -12.71 10.28 -12.84
N TYR A 89 -12.13 10.11 -11.68
CA TYR A 89 -12.28 8.89 -10.94
C TYR A 89 -13.71 8.67 -10.48
N GLU A 90 -14.42 9.77 -10.18
CA GLU A 90 -15.77 9.69 -9.67
C GLU A 90 -16.81 9.53 -10.76
N GLN A 91 -16.41 9.65 -12.00
CA GLN A 91 -17.39 9.52 -13.06
C GLN A 91 -17.96 8.12 -13.11
N PRO A 92 -19.22 8.03 -13.47
CA PRO A 92 -19.82 6.71 -13.61
C PRO A 92 -19.07 5.91 -14.63
N GLN A 93 -18.92 4.71 -14.34
CA GLN A 93 -18.18 3.83 -15.19
C GLN A 93 -19.10 3.10 -16.13
#